data_2cf2298335dd8b41f14369f7ab8e7b86
#
_entry.id   2cf2298335dd8b41f14369f7ab8e7b86
#
_cell.length_a   1.000
_cell.length_b   1.000
_cell.length_c   1.000
_cell.angle_alpha   90.00
_cell.angle_beta   90.00
_cell.angle_gamma   90.00
#
_symmetry.space_group_name_H-M   'P 1'
#
loop_
_entity.id
_entity.type
_entity.pdbx_description
1 polymer ?
#
loop_
_entity_poly.entity_id
_entity_poly.type
_entity_poly.pdbx_seq_one_letter_code
_entity_poly.pdbx_strand_id
1 'polypeptide(L)'
;MANFTLENPCLRARITDKGACLLGLEALNPSGHILRPWTKDKWSPEASAMFPMLPFANRIAGNQFSVRNKMYFLPAQPFNNPYYLHGNGW
;
A
#
# COMPACT_ATOMS: atom_id res chain seq x y z
N MET A 1 12.62 -1.96 7.96
CA MET A 1 12.00 -1.85 6.60
C MET A 1 13.12 -1.88 5.57
N ALA A 2 13.13 -2.88 4.73
CA ALA A 2 14.11 -2.97 3.64
C ALA A 2 13.55 -2.32 2.38
N ASN A 3 14.40 -1.62 1.66
CA ASN A 3 14.03 -0.91 0.44
C ASN A 3 14.81 -1.47 -0.75
N PHE A 4 14.13 -1.57 -1.87
CA PHE A 4 14.68 -2.05 -3.13
C PHE A 4 14.58 -0.96 -4.18
N THR A 5 15.59 -0.89 -5.04
CA THR A 5 15.58 0.06 -6.14
C THR A 5 15.64 -0.70 -7.47
N LEU A 6 14.69 -0.39 -8.34
CA LEU A 6 14.68 -0.82 -9.73
C LEU A 6 14.98 0.38 -10.60
N GLU A 7 15.91 0.23 -11.51
CA GLU A 7 16.39 1.37 -12.30
C GLU A 7 16.77 0.96 -13.72
N ASN A 8 16.39 1.80 -14.66
CA ASN A 8 16.90 1.78 -16.02
C ASN A 8 17.41 3.20 -16.38
N PRO A 9 17.93 3.46 -17.60
CA PRO A 9 18.40 4.80 -17.93
C PRO A 9 17.37 5.93 -17.83
N CYS A 10 16.09 5.60 -17.84
CA CYS A 10 15.00 6.59 -17.88
C CYS A 10 14.24 6.74 -16.58
N LEU A 11 14.12 5.66 -15.79
CA LEU A 11 13.22 5.60 -14.64
C LEU A 11 13.92 4.96 -13.43
N ARG A 12 13.52 5.40 -12.25
CA ARG A 12 13.86 4.77 -10.97
C ARG A 12 12.60 4.55 -10.14
N ALA A 13 12.40 3.32 -9.67
CA ALA A 13 11.35 2.96 -8.73
C ALA A 13 11.96 2.50 -7.41
N ARG A 14 11.41 2.96 -6.29
CA ARG A 14 11.80 2.51 -4.95
C ARG A 14 10.63 1.80 -4.31
N ILE A 15 10.88 0.59 -3.81
CA ILE A 15 9.86 -0.30 -3.26
C ILE A 15 10.31 -0.74 -1.87
N THR A 16 9.38 -0.85 -0.94
CA THR A 16 9.65 -1.41 0.39
C THR A 16 9.16 -2.85 0.50
N ASP A 17 9.79 -3.64 1.37
CA ASP A 17 9.31 -4.96 1.77
C ASP A 17 8.05 -4.91 2.63
N LYS A 18 7.69 -3.74 3.15
CA LYS A 18 6.43 -3.54 3.85
C LYS A 18 5.27 -3.47 2.84
N GLY A 19 4.61 -4.62 2.64
CA GLY A 19 3.47 -4.71 1.75
C GLY A 19 3.76 -4.43 0.29
N ALA A 20 5.03 -4.48 -0.13
CA ALA A 20 5.45 -4.16 -1.50
C ALA A 20 4.98 -2.77 -1.96
N CYS A 21 4.90 -1.81 -1.05
CA CYS A 21 4.48 -0.45 -1.38
C CYS A 21 5.56 0.27 -2.18
N LEU A 22 5.11 1.07 -3.14
CA LEU A 22 5.99 1.91 -3.94
C LEU A 22 6.28 3.20 -3.16
N LEU A 23 7.55 3.45 -2.88
CA LEU A 23 7.99 4.65 -2.15
C LEU A 23 8.20 5.85 -3.06
N GLY A 24 8.40 5.61 -4.33
CA GLY A 24 8.58 6.66 -5.32
C GLY A 24 8.79 6.10 -6.70
N LEU A 25 8.40 6.88 -7.69
CA LEU A 25 8.70 6.65 -9.09
C LEU A 25 9.15 7.98 -9.68
N GLU A 26 10.35 8.01 -10.23
CA GLU A 26 10.92 9.24 -10.76
C GLU A 26 11.53 9.04 -12.15
N ALA A 27 11.46 10.09 -12.95
CA ALA A 27 12.18 10.19 -14.20
C ALA A 27 13.62 10.61 -13.91
N LEU A 28 14.58 10.12 -14.70
CA LEU A 28 16.00 10.41 -14.51
C LEU A 28 16.54 11.44 -15.50
N ASN A 29 15.92 11.57 -16.68
CA ASN A 29 16.40 12.50 -17.70
C ASN A 29 15.24 12.99 -18.59
N PRO A 30 14.71 14.19 -18.36
CA PRO A 30 15.00 15.10 -17.25
C PRO A 30 14.52 14.52 -15.92
N SER A 31 15.17 14.89 -14.83
CA SER A 31 14.81 14.39 -13.50
C SER A 31 13.50 15.00 -13.00
N GLY A 32 12.70 14.19 -12.30
CA GLY A 32 11.46 14.65 -11.69
C GLY A 32 10.63 13.51 -11.15
N HIS A 33 9.78 13.80 -10.17
CA HIS A 33 8.87 12.81 -9.61
C HIS A 33 7.69 12.57 -10.56
N ILE A 34 7.42 11.30 -10.86
CA ILE A 34 6.23 10.88 -11.60
C ILE A 34 5.09 10.64 -10.62
N LEU A 35 5.37 9.99 -9.50
CA LEU A 35 4.45 9.80 -8.39
C LEU A 35 4.95 10.55 -7.17
N ARG A 36 4.05 10.98 -6.30
CA ARG A 36 4.38 11.64 -5.04
C ARG A 36 5.32 10.75 -4.22
N PRO A 37 6.52 11.21 -3.85
CA PRO A 37 7.44 10.39 -3.07
C PRO A 37 6.98 10.26 -1.62
N TRP A 38 7.31 9.13 -1.01
CA TRP A 38 7.16 8.98 0.43
C TRP A 38 8.14 9.90 1.15
N THR A 39 7.63 10.64 2.10
CA THR A 39 8.42 11.48 3.02
C THR A 39 8.59 10.74 4.34
N LYS A 40 9.76 10.76 4.92
CA LYS A 40 10.23 9.82 5.94
C LYS A 40 9.69 10.01 7.37
N ASP A 41 8.62 10.74 7.59
CA ASP A 41 8.22 11.08 8.96
C ASP A 41 7.63 9.90 9.72
N LYS A 42 6.72 9.18 9.12
CA LYS A 42 6.11 8.00 9.72
C LYS A 42 5.66 7.05 8.61
N TRP A 43 5.97 5.78 8.79
CA TRP A 43 5.51 4.79 7.83
C TRP A 43 3.98 4.64 7.88
N SER A 44 3.36 4.76 6.73
CA SER A 44 1.99 4.31 6.49
C SER A 44 1.82 4.02 5.00
N PRO A 45 0.97 3.06 4.63
CA PRO A 45 0.73 2.77 3.22
C PRO A 45 0.15 3.98 2.49
N GLU A 46 -0.72 4.74 3.13
CA GLU A 46 -1.35 5.92 2.54
C GLU A 46 -0.34 7.03 2.23
N ALA A 47 0.79 7.05 2.94
CA ALA A 47 1.86 8.01 2.69
C ALA A 47 2.81 7.57 1.57
N SER A 48 2.70 6.32 1.10
CA SER A 48 3.48 5.83 -0.02
C SER A 48 2.98 6.38 -1.36
N ALA A 49 3.77 6.20 -2.40
CA ALA A 49 3.37 6.61 -3.75
C ALA A 49 2.24 5.73 -4.30
N MET A 50 2.25 4.46 -3.93
CA MET A 50 1.25 3.48 -4.34
C MET A 50 1.35 2.27 -3.42
N PHE A 51 0.22 1.68 -3.03
CA PHE A 51 0.21 0.47 -2.22
C PHE A 51 -0.80 -0.56 -2.76
N PRO A 52 -0.50 -1.86 -2.61
CA PRO A 52 -1.45 -2.89 -3.02
C PRO A 52 -2.63 -2.98 -2.04
N MET A 53 -3.81 -3.21 -2.58
CA MET A 53 -5.03 -3.44 -1.82
C MET A 53 -5.37 -4.93 -1.86
N LEU A 54 -4.87 -5.66 -0.88
CA LEU A 54 -4.98 -7.12 -0.80
C LEU A 54 -5.48 -7.54 0.59
N PRO A 55 -6.33 -8.56 0.69
CA PRO A 55 -6.92 -9.37 -0.39
C PRO A 55 -8.12 -8.71 -1.05
N PHE A 56 -8.51 -7.50 -0.66
CA PHE A 56 -9.63 -6.79 -1.27
C PHE A 56 -9.36 -5.29 -1.30
N ALA A 57 -10.06 -4.59 -2.21
CA ALA A 57 -10.11 -3.14 -2.25
C ALA A 57 -11.40 -2.65 -1.59
N ASN A 58 -11.38 -1.43 -1.02
CA ASN A 58 -12.52 -0.79 -0.37
C ASN A 58 -12.95 -1.57 0.89
N ARG A 59 -14.24 -1.57 1.22
CA ARG A 59 -14.79 -2.14 2.45
C ARG A 59 -15.65 -3.35 2.16
N ILE A 60 -15.78 -4.24 3.17
CA ILE A 60 -16.73 -5.36 3.14
C ILE A 60 -17.84 -5.02 4.11
N ALA A 61 -19.10 -5.10 3.68
CA ALA A 61 -20.26 -4.77 4.48
C ALA A 61 -20.29 -5.59 5.77
N GLY A 62 -20.45 -4.91 6.90
CA GLY A 62 -20.50 -5.54 8.22
C GLY A 62 -19.19 -6.12 8.71
N ASN A 63 -18.06 -5.86 8.03
CA ASN A 63 -16.74 -6.42 8.35
C ASN A 63 -16.74 -7.95 8.45
N GLN A 64 -17.56 -8.62 7.67
CA GLN A 64 -17.64 -10.07 7.69
C GLN A 64 -18.01 -10.62 6.31
N PHE A 65 -17.57 -11.82 6.05
CA PHE A 65 -17.92 -12.55 4.83
C PHE A 65 -17.86 -14.06 5.10
N SER A 66 -18.53 -14.84 4.26
CA SER A 66 -18.50 -16.30 4.37
C SER A 66 -17.91 -16.92 3.12
N VAL A 67 -17.13 -17.98 3.32
CA VAL A 67 -16.58 -18.81 2.24
C VAL A 67 -16.79 -20.26 2.66
N ARG A 68 -17.42 -21.06 1.79
CA ARG A 68 -17.66 -22.49 2.03
C ARG A 68 -18.27 -22.77 3.40
N ASN A 69 -19.32 -22.00 3.76
CA ASN A 69 -20.03 -22.12 5.02
C ASN A 69 -19.21 -21.74 6.27
N LYS A 70 -18.05 -21.14 6.10
CA LYS A 70 -17.25 -20.60 7.21
C LYS A 70 -17.31 -19.09 7.21
N MET A 71 -17.60 -18.50 8.37
CA MET A 71 -17.67 -17.05 8.57
C MET A 71 -16.28 -16.51 8.95
N TYR A 72 -15.88 -15.43 8.30
CA TYR A 72 -14.65 -14.69 8.58
C TYR A 72 -15.02 -13.29 9.03
N PHE A 73 -14.40 -12.85 10.13
CA PHE A 73 -14.61 -11.52 10.69
C PHE A 73 -13.35 -10.69 10.52
N LEU A 74 -13.52 -9.45 10.08
CA LEU A 74 -12.42 -8.51 9.93
C LEU A 74 -12.30 -7.66 11.18
N PRO A 75 -11.10 -7.48 11.75
CA PRO A 75 -10.92 -6.61 12.90
C PRO A 75 -11.14 -5.15 12.53
N ALA A 76 -11.53 -4.34 13.51
CA ALA A 76 -11.60 -2.88 13.31
C ALA A 76 -10.20 -2.32 13.06
N GLN A 77 -10.08 -1.37 12.13
CA GLN A 77 -8.82 -0.69 11.89
C GLN A 77 -8.50 0.33 13.00
N PRO A 78 -7.20 0.58 13.29
CA PRO A 78 -6.79 1.39 14.44
C PRO A 78 -7.11 2.88 14.36
N PHE A 79 -7.65 3.40 13.27
CA PHE A 79 -7.85 4.84 13.06
C PHE A 79 -9.32 5.25 13.13
N ASN A 80 -10.08 4.78 14.11
CA ASN A 80 -11.51 5.10 14.27
C ASN A 80 -12.37 4.82 13.03
N ASN A 81 -11.88 4.00 12.13
CA ASN A 81 -12.65 3.55 10.99
C ASN A 81 -13.38 2.28 11.39
N PRO A 82 -14.73 2.27 11.43
CA PRO A 82 -15.48 1.08 11.82
C PRO A 82 -15.39 -0.07 10.81
N TYR A 83 -14.90 0.21 9.60
CA TYR A 83 -14.78 -0.77 8.55
C TYR A 83 -13.31 -1.01 8.19
N TYR A 84 -12.97 -2.27 7.94
CA TYR A 84 -11.66 -2.67 7.49
C TYR A 84 -11.49 -2.26 6.02
N LEU A 85 -10.53 -1.39 5.75
CA LEU A 85 -10.36 -0.78 4.42
C LEU A 85 -9.14 -1.36 3.71
N HIS A 86 -9.33 -1.77 2.45
CA HIS A 86 -8.26 -2.16 1.53
C HIS A 86 -7.42 -3.36 1.98
N GLY A 87 -8.00 -4.28 2.76
CA GLY A 87 -7.28 -5.47 3.20
C GLY A 87 -6.13 -5.18 4.15
N ASN A 88 -5.21 -6.11 4.25
CA ASN A 88 -4.09 -6.07 5.19
C ASN A 88 -2.78 -6.59 4.59
N GLY A 89 -2.62 -6.50 3.28
CA GLY A 89 -1.42 -6.96 2.58
C GLY A 89 -0.18 -6.10 2.78
N TRP A 90 -0.26 -5.07 3.62
CA TRP A 90 0.80 -4.08 3.87
C TRP A 90 1.13 -3.90 5.34
#